data_928de88fc63666e760ed3ce83096a472
#
_entry.id   928de88fc63666e760ed3ce83096a472
#
_cell.length_a   1.000
_cell.length_b   1.000
_cell.length_c   1.000
_cell.angle_alpha   90.00
_cell.angle_beta   90.00
_cell.angle_gamma   90.00
#
_symmetry.space_group_name_H-M   'P 1'
#
loop_
_entity.id
_entity.type
_entity.pdbx_description
1 polymer ?
#
loop_
_entity_poly.entity_id
_entity_poly.type
_entity_poly.pdbx_seq_one_letter_code
_entity_poly.pdbx_strand_id
1 'polypeptide(L)'
;MGRFGRLLLIIALLALSLPVCAQEPSNADSASQMRVPPPAQDAHPVELEQQGDQLRAQKAYLDAIDYYRAALKSSESAILHNKIGMCLLQMRRDSEAKREFQRAIKENKDYAEAYNNLGALYYNSRHYGAAIKEYKKAIKLNDESASFHSNLGGAYFSQKDFDRAAKEYQRAIEIDPDIFQRQSAAAAISIRLVGSNDLGHFHYVMAQMYGQHGDFDHCRFYLSKANEEGYPIKSALHDNEFAGLRKNPEFVSFVRSLKPPPSGNN
;
A
#
# COMPACT_ATOMS: atom_id res chain seq x y z
N MET A 1 -28.86 -50.53 63.57
CA MET A 1 -28.75 -49.19 64.17
C MET A 1 -28.29 -48.27 63.09
N GLY A 2 -29.05 -47.46 62.45
CA GLY A 2 -29.91 -46.43 62.93
C GLY A 2 -29.52 -45.13 62.21
N ARG A 3 -30.44 -44.59 61.54
CA ARG A 3 -31.01 -43.26 61.37
C ARG A 3 -30.64 -42.57 60.03
N PHE A 4 -31.63 -42.48 59.14
CA PHE A 4 -32.57 -41.36 58.88
C PHE A 4 -31.90 -39.98 58.86
N GLY A 5 -31.94 -39.31 57.71
CA GLY A 5 -31.79 -37.90 57.69
C GLY A 5 -31.81 -37.23 56.32
N ARG A 6 -33.01 -36.96 55.88
CA ARG A 6 -33.42 -35.72 55.16
C ARG A 6 -32.86 -35.40 53.77
N LEU A 7 -33.75 -35.63 52.84
CA LEU A 7 -33.89 -35.02 51.52
C LEU A 7 -33.93 -33.49 51.65
N LEU A 8 -32.99 -32.77 51.05
CA LEU A 8 -33.11 -31.36 50.82
C LEU A 8 -33.04 -31.13 49.29
N LEU A 9 -34.19 -30.77 48.76
CA LEU A 9 -34.43 -30.37 47.40
C LEU A 9 -33.75 -29.00 47.21
N ILE A 10 -32.65 -28.94 46.47
CA ILE A 10 -32.11 -27.67 45.99
C ILE A 10 -32.53 -27.53 44.53
N ILE A 11 -33.49 -26.64 44.31
CA ILE A 11 -33.88 -26.16 42.99
C ILE A 11 -32.74 -25.33 42.48
N ALA A 12 -31.91 -25.88 41.57
CA ALA A 12 -30.94 -25.12 40.84
C ALA A 12 -31.66 -24.39 39.69
N LEU A 13 -31.83 -23.10 39.82
CA LEU A 13 -32.19 -22.20 38.74
C LEU A 13 -31.09 -22.29 37.65
N LEU A 14 -31.39 -22.98 36.57
CA LEU A 14 -30.61 -22.87 35.32
C LEU A 14 -30.87 -21.49 34.74
N ALA A 15 -29.98 -20.54 35.05
CA ALA A 15 -29.85 -19.32 34.26
C ALA A 15 -29.29 -19.70 32.90
N LEU A 16 -30.14 -19.78 31.90
CA LEU A 16 -29.74 -19.80 30.50
C LEU A 16 -29.03 -18.50 30.20
N SER A 17 -27.69 -18.52 30.26
CA SER A 17 -26.86 -17.51 29.64
C SER A 17 -26.93 -17.69 28.13
N LEU A 18 -27.78 -16.92 27.47
CA LEU A 18 -27.73 -16.73 26.05
C LEU A 18 -26.33 -16.17 25.69
N PRO A 19 -25.66 -16.70 24.66
CA PRO A 19 -24.45 -16.07 24.19
C PRO A 19 -24.82 -14.65 23.69
N VAL A 20 -24.26 -13.66 24.33
CA VAL A 20 -24.19 -12.29 23.76
C VAL A 20 -23.46 -12.45 22.45
N CYS A 21 -24.23 -12.47 21.38
CA CYS A 21 -23.70 -12.27 20.03
C CYS A 21 -23.02 -10.91 20.08
N ALA A 22 -21.68 -10.90 20.15
CA ALA A 22 -20.91 -9.70 19.93
C ALA A 22 -21.30 -9.24 18.51
N GLN A 23 -22.16 -8.24 18.43
CA GLN A 23 -22.37 -7.50 17.21
C GLN A 23 -21.01 -6.90 16.84
N GLU A 24 -20.43 -7.44 15.78
CA GLU A 24 -19.35 -6.72 15.08
C GLU A 24 -19.86 -5.29 14.84
N PRO A 25 -19.02 -4.26 15.05
CA PRO A 25 -19.44 -2.91 14.75
C PRO A 25 -19.84 -2.89 13.27
N SER A 26 -21.13 -2.77 13.04
CA SER A 26 -21.67 -2.59 11.70
C SER A 26 -20.99 -1.39 11.07
N ASN A 27 -20.48 -1.55 9.85
CA ASN A 27 -19.95 -0.49 8.99
C ASN A 27 -20.97 0.62 8.65
N ALA A 28 -21.92 0.87 9.54
CA ALA A 28 -22.97 1.88 9.41
C ALA A 28 -22.48 3.30 9.80
N ASP A 29 -21.32 3.42 10.48
CA ASP A 29 -20.84 4.74 10.92
C ASP A 29 -20.13 5.56 9.83
N SER A 30 -19.89 5.01 8.65
CA SER A 30 -19.39 5.80 7.51
C SER A 30 -20.49 6.53 6.73
N ALA A 31 -21.75 6.33 7.07
CA ALA A 31 -22.89 6.93 6.36
C ALA A 31 -23.38 8.26 6.93
N SER A 32 -22.78 8.75 8.03
CA SER A 32 -23.25 9.97 8.75
C SER A 32 -22.42 11.23 8.48
N GLN A 33 -21.48 11.21 7.52
CA GLN A 33 -20.91 12.49 7.07
C GLN A 33 -21.98 13.22 6.26
N MET A 34 -22.39 14.42 6.74
CA MET A 34 -23.30 15.30 5.99
C MET A 34 -22.73 15.46 4.59
N ARG A 35 -23.43 14.93 3.59
CA ARG A 35 -23.03 15.07 2.19
C ARG A 35 -23.06 16.55 1.81
N VAL A 36 -22.06 17.00 1.07
CA VAL A 36 -22.08 18.34 0.51
C VAL A 36 -23.26 18.51 -0.44
N PRO A 37 -23.73 19.75 -0.71
CA PRO A 37 -24.75 19.99 -1.70
C PRO A 37 -24.39 19.36 -3.05
N PRO A 38 -25.34 18.86 -3.82
CA PRO A 38 -25.08 18.31 -5.13
C PRO A 38 -24.48 19.37 -6.06
N PRO A 39 -23.68 18.97 -7.07
CA PRO A 39 -23.12 19.90 -8.05
C PRO A 39 -24.20 20.73 -8.72
N ALA A 40 -23.98 22.03 -8.88
CA ALA A 40 -24.88 22.89 -9.63
C ALA A 40 -24.95 22.45 -11.11
N GLN A 41 -26.13 22.52 -11.70
CA GLN A 41 -26.36 22.01 -13.06
C GLN A 41 -25.66 22.85 -14.15
N ASP A 42 -25.41 24.11 -13.86
CA ASP A 42 -24.81 25.13 -14.72
C ASP A 42 -23.32 25.39 -14.38
N ALA A 43 -22.75 24.67 -13.40
CA ALA A 43 -21.35 24.85 -13.03
C ALA A 43 -20.40 24.45 -14.15
N HIS A 44 -19.32 25.22 -14.30
CA HIS A 44 -18.32 24.94 -15.33
C HIS A 44 -17.56 23.63 -15.03
N PRO A 45 -17.30 22.76 -16.04
CA PRO A 45 -16.65 21.46 -15.84
C PRO A 45 -15.32 21.51 -15.07
N VAL A 46 -14.51 22.55 -15.29
CA VAL A 46 -13.24 22.75 -14.60
C VAL A 46 -13.45 23.03 -13.10
N GLU A 47 -14.48 23.81 -12.76
CA GLU A 47 -14.82 24.10 -11.36
C GLU A 47 -15.34 22.84 -10.66
N LEU A 48 -16.14 22.05 -11.35
CA LEU A 48 -16.63 20.75 -10.86
C LEU A 48 -15.47 19.78 -10.61
N GLU A 49 -14.50 19.72 -11.52
CA GLU A 49 -13.29 18.90 -11.33
C GLU A 49 -12.47 19.36 -10.12
N GLN A 50 -12.23 20.67 -9.99
CA GLN A 50 -11.49 21.24 -8.85
C GLN A 50 -12.17 20.96 -7.52
N GLN A 51 -13.50 21.12 -7.46
CA GLN A 51 -14.28 20.82 -6.26
C GLN A 51 -14.22 19.33 -5.93
N GLY A 52 -14.29 18.47 -6.94
CA GLY A 52 -14.09 17.03 -6.79
C GLY A 52 -12.70 16.69 -6.24
N ASP A 53 -11.65 17.38 -6.67
CA ASP A 53 -10.28 17.20 -6.16
C ASP A 53 -10.16 17.60 -4.69
N GLN A 54 -10.81 18.72 -4.28
CA GLN A 54 -10.85 19.15 -2.88
C GLN A 54 -11.57 18.12 -1.99
N LEU A 55 -12.73 17.63 -2.44
CA LEU A 55 -13.50 16.60 -1.73
C LEU A 55 -12.72 15.28 -1.62
N ARG A 56 -12.03 14.88 -2.67
CA ARG A 56 -11.16 13.70 -2.66
C ARG A 56 -10.02 13.86 -1.64
N ALA A 57 -9.39 15.04 -1.56
CA ALA A 57 -8.36 15.35 -0.57
C ALA A 57 -8.89 15.25 0.86
N GLN A 58 -10.16 15.62 1.08
CA GLN A 58 -10.89 15.49 2.35
C GLN A 58 -11.39 14.06 2.60
N LYS A 59 -11.11 13.11 1.70
CA LYS A 59 -11.62 11.72 1.73
C LYS A 59 -13.15 11.60 1.61
N ALA A 60 -13.83 12.63 1.19
CA ALA A 60 -15.27 12.65 0.87
C ALA A 60 -15.48 12.02 -0.52
N TYR A 61 -15.14 10.73 -0.67
CA TYR A 61 -15.03 10.07 -1.96
C TYR A 61 -16.34 9.99 -2.74
N LEU A 62 -17.47 9.80 -2.06
CA LEU A 62 -18.79 9.75 -2.72
C LEU A 62 -19.13 11.09 -3.34
N ASP A 63 -18.94 12.17 -2.59
CA ASP A 63 -19.21 13.53 -3.08
C ASP A 63 -18.25 13.90 -4.20
N ALA A 64 -16.96 13.56 -4.09
CA ALA A 64 -15.98 13.75 -5.16
C ALA A 64 -16.43 13.05 -6.47
N ILE A 65 -16.93 11.82 -6.38
CA ILE A 65 -17.45 11.08 -7.55
C ILE A 65 -18.63 11.79 -8.18
N ASP A 66 -19.55 12.35 -7.40
CA ASP A 66 -20.69 13.06 -7.93
C ASP A 66 -20.27 14.33 -8.72
N TYR A 67 -19.27 15.07 -8.19
CA TYR A 67 -18.70 16.22 -8.87
C TYR A 67 -17.96 15.84 -10.15
N TYR A 68 -17.13 14.80 -10.15
CA TYR A 68 -16.48 14.32 -11.37
C TYR A 68 -17.47 13.81 -12.41
N ARG A 69 -18.55 13.13 -11.99
CA ARG A 69 -19.64 12.71 -12.90
C ARG A 69 -20.39 13.89 -13.48
N ALA A 70 -20.57 14.96 -12.71
CA ALA A 70 -21.18 16.18 -13.22
C ALA A 70 -20.29 16.82 -14.30
N ALA A 71 -18.97 16.87 -14.08
CA ALA A 71 -18.01 17.35 -15.07
C ALA A 71 -18.03 16.51 -16.36
N LEU A 72 -18.13 15.17 -16.27
CA LEU A 72 -18.22 14.24 -17.41
C LEU A 72 -19.46 14.46 -18.29
N LYS A 73 -20.54 15.09 -17.78
CA LYS A 73 -21.72 15.38 -18.61
C LYS A 73 -21.42 16.35 -19.76
N SER A 74 -20.39 17.16 -19.62
CA SER A 74 -19.99 18.15 -20.64
C SER A 74 -19.02 17.58 -21.66
N SER A 75 -18.16 16.64 -21.27
CA SER A 75 -17.20 15.97 -22.15
C SER A 75 -16.63 14.73 -21.49
N GLU A 76 -16.47 13.65 -22.22
CA GLU A 76 -15.76 12.47 -21.80
C GLU A 76 -14.28 12.82 -21.51
N SER A 77 -13.72 12.26 -20.46
CA SER A 77 -12.36 12.56 -20.00
C SER A 77 -11.70 11.36 -19.34
N ALA A 78 -10.59 10.91 -19.91
CA ALA A 78 -9.76 9.87 -19.33
C ALA A 78 -9.31 10.23 -17.90
N ILE A 79 -8.99 11.51 -17.65
CA ILE A 79 -8.57 12.01 -16.35
C ILE A 79 -9.70 11.86 -15.32
N LEU A 80 -10.92 12.27 -15.67
CA LEU A 80 -12.06 12.19 -14.76
C LEU A 80 -12.44 10.74 -14.45
N HIS A 81 -12.45 9.85 -15.45
CA HIS A 81 -12.65 8.42 -15.23
C HIS A 81 -11.58 7.85 -14.29
N ASN A 82 -10.31 8.21 -14.48
CA ASN A 82 -9.23 7.77 -13.58
C ASN A 82 -9.43 8.29 -12.15
N LYS A 83 -9.81 9.56 -11.97
CA LYS A 83 -10.10 10.15 -10.65
C LYS A 83 -11.28 9.46 -9.94
N ILE A 84 -12.35 9.14 -10.66
CA ILE A 84 -13.48 8.35 -10.15
C ILE A 84 -12.99 6.94 -9.74
N GLY A 85 -12.21 6.28 -10.59
CA GLY A 85 -11.62 4.98 -10.31
C GLY A 85 -10.78 4.99 -9.04
N MET A 86 -9.97 6.03 -8.81
CA MET A 86 -9.18 6.20 -7.58
C MET A 86 -10.08 6.33 -6.34
N CYS A 87 -11.15 7.12 -6.39
CA CYS A 87 -12.11 7.25 -5.29
C CYS A 87 -12.76 5.90 -4.97
N LEU A 88 -13.22 5.18 -5.99
CA LEU A 88 -13.83 3.86 -5.85
C LEU A 88 -12.87 2.81 -5.26
N LEU A 89 -11.60 2.87 -5.65
CA LEU A 89 -10.55 2.00 -5.09
C LEU A 89 -10.34 2.25 -3.59
N GLN A 90 -10.32 3.52 -3.17
CA GLN A 90 -10.24 3.86 -1.74
C GLN A 90 -11.46 3.37 -0.95
N MET A 91 -12.62 3.31 -1.59
CA MET A 91 -13.86 2.78 -1.01
C MET A 91 -13.98 1.25 -1.10
N ARG A 92 -12.95 0.54 -1.58
CA ARG A 92 -12.96 -0.93 -1.80
C ARG A 92 -14.03 -1.40 -2.78
N ARG A 93 -14.49 -0.49 -3.67
CA ARG A 93 -15.44 -0.81 -4.75
C ARG A 93 -14.66 -1.25 -6.00
N ASP A 94 -13.85 -2.31 -5.84
CA ASP A 94 -12.82 -2.72 -6.80
C ASP A 94 -13.36 -3.01 -8.20
N SER A 95 -14.52 -3.64 -8.31
CA SER A 95 -15.15 -3.94 -9.62
C SER A 95 -15.56 -2.68 -10.38
N GLU A 96 -15.98 -1.65 -9.68
CA GLU A 96 -16.36 -0.38 -10.28
C GLU A 96 -15.12 0.45 -10.62
N ALA A 97 -14.12 0.49 -9.72
CA ALA A 97 -12.84 1.12 -9.99
C ALA A 97 -12.19 0.56 -11.27
N LYS A 98 -12.19 -0.78 -11.42
CA LYS A 98 -11.70 -1.44 -12.63
C LYS A 98 -12.40 -0.91 -13.90
N ARG A 99 -13.73 -0.80 -13.88
CA ARG A 99 -14.48 -0.29 -15.03
C ARG A 99 -14.10 1.15 -15.38
N GLU A 100 -13.93 1.99 -14.36
CA GLU A 100 -13.56 3.39 -14.59
C GLU A 100 -12.12 3.52 -15.12
N PHE A 101 -11.14 2.77 -14.60
CA PHE A 101 -9.79 2.74 -15.17
C PHE A 101 -9.79 2.23 -16.63
N GLN A 102 -10.60 1.23 -16.95
CA GLN A 102 -10.74 0.73 -18.31
C GLN A 102 -11.40 1.76 -19.26
N ARG A 103 -12.36 2.58 -18.76
CA ARG A 103 -12.91 3.72 -19.51
C ARG A 103 -11.83 4.77 -19.77
N ALA A 104 -11.04 5.14 -18.74
CA ALA A 104 -9.93 6.06 -18.90
C ALA A 104 -8.97 5.61 -20.01
N ILE A 105 -8.59 4.32 -20.01
CA ILE A 105 -7.71 3.73 -21.03
C ILE A 105 -8.38 3.72 -22.42
N LYS A 106 -9.69 3.50 -22.48
CA LYS A 106 -10.43 3.52 -23.74
C LYS A 106 -10.45 4.93 -24.36
N GLU A 107 -10.68 5.95 -23.53
CA GLU A 107 -10.69 7.36 -23.95
C GLU A 107 -9.31 7.87 -24.31
N ASN A 108 -8.28 7.47 -23.58
CA ASN A 108 -6.89 7.80 -23.89
C ASN A 108 -5.99 6.59 -23.65
N LYS A 109 -5.55 5.96 -24.75
CA LYS A 109 -4.69 4.78 -24.70
C LYS A 109 -3.27 5.09 -24.24
N ASP A 110 -2.87 6.34 -24.26
CA ASP A 110 -1.53 6.79 -23.86
C ASP A 110 -1.53 7.40 -22.44
N TYR A 111 -2.63 7.24 -21.69
CA TYR A 111 -2.74 7.72 -20.31
C TYR A 111 -2.10 6.73 -19.33
N ALA A 112 -0.82 6.90 -19.05
CA ALA A 112 0.01 6.01 -18.27
C ALA A 112 -0.53 5.77 -16.85
N GLU A 113 -1.06 6.82 -16.20
CA GLU A 113 -1.59 6.76 -14.83
C GLU A 113 -2.78 5.79 -14.72
N ALA A 114 -3.62 5.69 -15.75
CA ALA A 114 -4.73 4.75 -15.73
C ALA A 114 -4.27 3.29 -15.75
N TYR A 115 -3.22 2.97 -16.51
CA TYR A 115 -2.60 1.65 -16.47
C TYR A 115 -1.95 1.38 -15.11
N ASN A 116 -1.23 2.35 -14.55
CA ASN A 116 -0.63 2.22 -13.22
C ASN A 116 -1.71 1.96 -12.15
N ASN A 117 -2.80 2.70 -12.17
CA ASN A 117 -3.87 2.55 -11.18
C ASN A 117 -4.65 1.23 -11.36
N LEU A 118 -4.83 0.76 -12.59
CA LEU A 118 -5.37 -0.58 -12.87
C LEU A 118 -4.40 -1.67 -12.36
N GLY A 119 -3.09 -1.46 -12.50
CA GLY A 119 -2.05 -2.30 -11.93
C GLY A 119 -2.15 -2.35 -10.40
N ALA A 120 -2.30 -1.20 -9.73
CA ALA A 120 -2.46 -1.11 -8.28
C ALA A 120 -3.72 -1.84 -7.78
N LEU A 121 -4.82 -1.76 -8.52
CA LEU A 121 -6.04 -2.54 -8.23
C LEU A 121 -5.76 -4.05 -8.28
N TYR A 122 -5.10 -4.53 -9.32
CA TYR A 122 -4.72 -5.94 -9.42
C TYR A 122 -3.74 -6.36 -8.33
N TYR A 123 -2.79 -5.49 -7.98
CA TYR A 123 -1.85 -5.72 -6.88
C TYR A 123 -2.58 -5.90 -5.54
N ASN A 124 -3.51 -5.01 -5.20
CA ASN A 124 -4.31 -5.08 -3.98
C ASN A 124 -5.17 -6.35 -3.92
N SER A 125 -5.58 -6.86 -5.08
CA SER A 125 -6.31 -8.13 -5.23
C SER A 125 -5.37 -9.35 -5.32
N ARG A 126 -4.06 -9.19 -5.09
CA ARG A 126 -3.02 -10.23 -5.17
C ARG A 126 -2.87 -10.88 -6.55
N HIS A 127 -3.37 -10.26 -7.59
CA HIS A 127 -3.17 -10.70 -8.98
C HIS A 127 -1.88 -10.10 -9.54
N TYR A 128 -0.74 -10.44 -8.94
CA TYR A 128 0.56 -9.79 -9.20
C TYR A 128 0.98 -9.88 -10.67
N GLY A 129 0.72 -11.00 -11.36
CA GLY A 129 1.02 -11.12 -12.79
C GLY A 129 0.24 -10.13 -13.66
N ALA A 130 -1.04 -9.88 -13.34
CA ALA A 130 -1.84 -8.88 -14.02
C ALA A 130 -1.35 -7.45 -13.67
N ALA A 131 -1.00 -7.20 -12.41
CA ALA A 131 -0.42 -5.94 -11.98
C ALA A 131 0.86 -5.60 -12.75
N ILE A 132 1.80 -6.54 -12.82
CA ILE A 132 3.07 -6.40 -13.56
C ILE A 132 2.80 -6.03 -15.03
N LYS A 133 1.82 -6.67 -15.67
CA LYS A 133 1.46 -6.38 -17.06
C LYS A 133 1.02 -4.94 -17.24
N GLU A 134 0.17 -4.43 -16.35
CA GLU A 134 -0.35 -3.08 -16.47
C GLU A 134 0.71 -2.03 -16.07
N TYR A 135 1.52 -2.27 -15.02
CA TYR A 135 2.65 -1.39 -14.67
C TYR A 135 3.68 -1.27 -15.80
N LYS A 136 4.00 -2.37 -16.49
CA LYS A 136 4.89 -2.33 -17.66
C LYS A 136 4.33 -1.49 -18.81
N LYS A 137 3.00 -1.47 -19.00
CA LYS A 137 2.39 -0.58 -19.98
C LYS A 137 2.51 0.89 -19.55
N ALA A 138 2.28 1.18 -18.26
CA ALA A 138 2.46 2.53 -17.72
C ALA A 138 3.91 3.03 -17.93
N ILE A 139 4.91 2.21 -17.60
CA ILE A 139 6.32 2.54 -17.79
C ILE A 139 6.66 2.73 -19.28
N LYS A 140 6.12 1.89 -20.17
CA LYS A 140 6.32 2.07 -21.62
C LYS A 140 5.84 3.42 -22.13
N LEU A 141 4.82 4.00 -21.50
CA LEU A 141 4.25 5.30 -21.84
C LEU A 141 4.98 6.45 -21.15
N ASN A 142 5.48 6.22 -19.95
CA ASN A 142 6.24 7.20 -19.16
C ASN A 142 7.24 6.46 -18.25
N ASP A 143 8.50 6.39 -18.67
CA ASP A 143 9.60 5.71 -17.97
C ASP A 143 10.34 6.61 -16.96
N GLU A 144 9.98 7.87 -16.86
CA GLU A 144 10.52 8.83 -15.88
C GLU A 144 9.64 8.94 -14.60
N SER A 145 8.68 8.02 -14.40
CA SER A 145 7.87 8.00 -13.20
C SER A 145 8.44 7.04 -12.15
N ALA A 146 9.09 7.58 -11.12
CA ALA A 146 9.62 6.79 -10.01
C ALA A 146 8.53 5.93 -9.34
N SER A 147 7.29 6.42 -9.25
CA SER A 147 6.19 5.68 -8.67
C SER A 147 5.80 4.44 -9.49
N PHE A 148 5.91 4.50 -10.83
CA PHE A 148 5.59 3.35 -11.68
C PHE A 148 6.62 2.24 -11.49
N HIS A 149 7.91 2.59 -11.45
CA HIS A 149 8.98 1.65 -11.17
C HIS A 149 8.88 1.07 -9.76
N SER A 150 8.59 1.91 -8.75
CA SER A 150 8.37 1.45 -7.38
C SER A 150 7.21 0.44 -7.29
N ASN A 151 6.09 0.71 -7.96
CA ASN A 151 4.94 -0.19 -7.99
C ASN A 151 5.25 -1.52 -8.70
N LEU A 152 5.99 -1.47 -9.81
CA LEU A 152 6.42 -2.67 -10.54
C LEU A 152 7.39 -3.49 -9.68
N GLY A 153 8.34 -2.83 -9.01
CA GLY A 153 9.26 -3.46 -8.06
C GLY A 153 8.51 -4.18 -6.94
N GLY A 154 7.49 -3.53 -6.35
CA GLY A 154 6.62 -4.12 -5.33
C GLY A 154 5.88 -5.37 -5.83
N ALA A 155 5.42 -5.35 -7.06
CA ALA A 155 4.73 -6.51 -7.65
C ALA A 155 5.69 -7.68 -7.90
N TYR A 156 6.92 -7.42 -8.36
CA TYR A 156 7.95 -8.46 -8.46
C TYR A 156 8.36 -9.00 -7.11
N PHE A 157 8.56 -8.12 -6.13
CA PHE A 157 8.89 -8.52 -4.76
C PHE A 157 7.83 -9.46 -4.18
N SER A 158 6.53 -9.14 -4.39
CA SER A 158 5.41 -9.98 -3.96
C SER A 158 5.35 -11.35 -4.65
N GLN A 159 5.98 -11.47 -5.83
CA GLN A 159 6.21 -12.75 -6.52
C GLN A 159 7.51 -13.44 -6.10
N LYS A 160 8.26 -12.87 -5.17
CA LYS A 160 9.60 -13.33 -4.73
C LYS A 160 10.65 -13.30 -5.84
N ASP A 161 10.43 -12.44 -6.85
CA ASP A 161 11.40 -12.18 -7.90
C ASP A 161 12.24 -10.97 -7.49
N PHE A 162 13.16 -11.22 -6.57
CA PHE A 162 13.93 -10.16 -5.90
C PHE A 162 14.90 -9.45 -6.85
N ASP A 163 15.44 -10.15 -7.84
CA ASP A 163 16.35 -9.57 -8.83
C ASP A 163 15.66 -8.52 -9.70
N ARG A 164 14.44 -8.82 -10.19
CA ARG A 164 13.66 -7.84 -10.95
C ARG A 164 13.13 -6.74 -10.07
N ALA A 165 12.74 -7.06 -8.84
CA ALA A 165 12.32 -6.05 -7.89
C ALA A 165 13.43 -5.03 -7.61
N ALA A 166 14.66 -5.52 -7.36
CA ALA A 166 15.81 -4.67 -7.10
C ALA A 166 16.10 -3.71 -8.27
N LYS A 167 16.05 -4.19 -9.51
CA LYS A 167 16.26 -3.35 -10.71
C LYS A 167 15.24 -2.22 -10.82
N GLU A 168 13.97 -2.52 -10.57
CA GLU A 168 12.91 -1.53 -10.63
C GLU A 168 12.99 -0.53 -9.47
N TYR A 169 13.33 -0.97 -8.28
CA TYR A 169 13.57 -0.08 -7.14
C TYR A 169 14.79 0.82 -7.36
N GLN A 170 15.86 0.28 -7.94
CA GLN A 170 17.02 1.07 -8.31
C GLN A 170 16.63 2.18 -9.29
N ARG A 171 15.87 1.85 -10.34
CA ARG A 171 15.40 2.85 -11.29
C ARG A 171 14.52 3.91 -10.63
N ALA A 172 13.65 3.51 -9.70
CA ALA A 172 12.83 4.45 -8.93
C ALA A 172 13.68 5.44 -8.12
N ILE A 173 14.75 4.96 -7.46
CA ILE A 173 15.69 5.78 -6.67
C ILE A 173 16.51 6.71 -7.59
N GLU A 174 16.93 6.24 -8.76
CA GLU A 174 17.65 7.06 -9.74
C GLU A 174 16.81 8.27 -10.20
N ILE A 175 15.48 8.06 -10.39
CA ILE A 175 14.55 9.12 -10.78
C ILE A 175 14.23 10.04 -9.59
N ASP A 176 14.00 9.46 -8.42
CA ASP A 176 13.59 10.16 -7.21
C ASP A 176 14.17 9.47 -5.95
N PRO A 177 15.31 9.99 -5.44
CA PRO A 177 15.99 9.40 -4.27
C PRO A 177 15.11 9.29 -3.01
N ASP A 178 14.10 10.16 -2.86
CA ASP A 178 13.25 10.20 -1.69
C ASP A 178 11.93 9.42 -1.86
N ILE A 179 11.76 8.71 -2.98
CA ILE A 179 10.48 8.05 -3.34
C ILE A 179 9.95 7.16 -2.21
N PHE A 180 10.81 6.39 -1.57
CA PHE A 180 10.40 5.45 -0.52
C PHE A 180 10.17 6.11 0.83
N GLN A 181 10.77 7.26 1.12
CA GLN A 181 10.50 8.05 2.32
C GLN A 181 9.11 8.68 2.25
N ARG A 182 8.76 9.28 1.12
CA ARG A 182 7.45 9.90 0.90
C ARG A 182 6.31 8.88 0.79
N GLN A 183 6.61 7.70 0.25
CA GLN A 183 5.63 6.62 0.11
C GLN A 183 5.54 5.72 1.34
N SER A 184 6.37 5.92 2.38
CA SER A 184 6.47 5.00 3.51
C SER A 184 5.13 4.69 4.18
N ALA A 185 4.19 5.62 4.20
CA ALA A 185 2.83 5.39 4.70
C ALA A 185 1.98 4.52 3.76
N ALA A 186 2.10 4.68 2.43
CA ALA A 186 1.34 3.90 1.44
C ALA A 186 2.02 2.56 1.14
N ALA A 187 3.37 2.54 1.07
CA ALA A 187 4.15 1.32 0.90
C ALA A 187 4.06 0.41 2.13
N ALA A 188 4.01 0.96 3.35
CA ALA A 188 3.80 0.19 4.57
C ALA A 188 2.48 -0.60 4.56
N ILE A 189 1.44 -0.09 3.89
CA ILE A 189 0.17 -0.81 3.73
C ILE A 189 0.34 -2.00 2.78
N SER A 190 1.08 -1.84 1.69
CA SER A 190 1.35 -2.91 0.72
C SER A 190 2.31 -3.97 1.27
N ILE A 191 3.32 -3.56 2.03
CA ILE A 191 4.33 -4.43 2.64
C ILE A 191 3.76 -5.18 3.85
N ARG A 192 2.78 -4.64 4.56
CA ARG A 192 2.07 -5.35 5.65
C ARG A 192 1.38 -6.66 5.23
N LEU A 193 1.17 -6.87 3.95
CA LEU A 193 0.62 -8.10 3.41
C LEU A 193 1.69 -9.19 3.17
N VAL A 194 2.96 -8.83 3.30
CA VAL A 194 4.12 -9.73 3.17
C VAL A 194 4.55 -10.13 4.59
N GLY A 195 4.92 -11.37 4.83
CA GLY A 195 5.33 -11.86 6.16
C GLY A 195 6.54 -11.09 6.72
N SER A 196 6.73 -11.12 8.03
CA SER A 196 7.81 -10.38 8.73
C SER A 196 9.22 -10.65 8.15
N ASN A 197 9.51 -11.91 7.77
CA ASN A 197 10.79 -12.27 7.13
C ASN A 197 10.98 -11.61 5.75
N ASP A 198 9.88 -11.39 5.03
CA ASP A 198 9.93 -10.74 3.72
C ASP A 198 10.12 -9.22 3.88
N LEU A 199 9.65 -8.62 4.98
CA LEU A 199 9.84 -7.21 5.27
C LEU A 199 11.30 -6.88 5.60
N GLY A 200 11.93 -7.68 6.44
CA GLY A 200 13.37 -7.54 6.73
C GLY A 200 14.23 -7.68 5.48
N HIS A 201 13.90 -8.64 4.61
CA HIS A 201 14.56 -8.78 3.30
C HIS A 201 14.34 -7.57 2.40
N PHE A 202 13.10 -7.05 2.33
CA PHE A 202 12.82 -5.82 1.59
C PHE A 202 13.69 -4.66 2.06
N HIS A 203 13.76 -4.42 3.37
CA HIS A 203 14.60 -3.36 3.91
C HIS A 203 16.09 -3.59 3.59
N TYR A 204 16.54 -4.85 3.59
CA TYR A 204 17.92 -5.16 3.22
C TYR A 204 18.22 -4.86 1.75
N VAL A 205 17.32 -5.23 0.83
CA VAL A 205 17.41 -4.90 -0.60
C VAL A 205 17.44 -3.39 -0.80
N MET A 206 16.60 -2.64 -0.08
CA MET A 206 16.63 -1.17 -0.11
C MET A 206 17.97 -0.62 0.38
N ALA A 207 18.52 -1.16 1.46
CA ALA A 207 19.84 -0.78 1.95
C ALA A 207 20.95 -1.03 0.93
N GLN A 208 20.89 -2.16 0.20
CA GLN A 208 21.81 -2.48 -0.88
C GLN A 208 21.73 -1.45 -2.01
N MET A 209 20.52 -1.05 -2.43
CA MET A 209 20.32 -0.06 -3.47
C MET A 209 20.96 1.29 -3.09
N TYR A 210 20.66 1.80 -1.91
CA TYR A 210 21.26 3.04 -1.42
C TYR A 210 22.78 2.92 -1.20
N GLY A 211 23.22 1.72 -0.76
CA GLY A 211 24.66 1.41 -0.61
C GLY A 211 25.44 1.49 -1.92
N GLN A 212 24.87 1.00 -3.02
CA GLN A 212 25.45 1.10 -4.37
C GLN A 212 25.59 2.55 -4.83
N HIS A 213 24.64 3.40 -4.47
CA HIS A 213 24.67 4.83 -4.77
C HIS A 213 25.56 5.65 -3.81
N GLY A 214 26.12 5.02 -2.79
CA GLY A 214 26.95 5.69 -1.79
C GLY A 214 26.16 6.54 -0.79
N ASP A 215 24.84 6.41 -0.78
CA ASP A 215 23.95 7.11 0.16
C ASP A 215 23.95 6.39 1.51
N PHE A 216 24.85 6.82 2.39
CA PHE A 216 25.03 6.17 3.70
C PHE A 216 23.84 6.39 4.62
N ASP A 217 23.20 7.54 4.59
CA ASP A 217 22.11 7.86 5.52
C ASP A 217 20.89 6.98 5.27
N HIS A 218 20.46 6.84 4.02
CA HIS A 218 19.38 5.94 3.64
C HIS A 218 19.80 4.47 3.85
N CYS A 219 21.01 4.10 3.45
CA CYS A 219 21.54 2.76 3.70
C CYS A 219 21.49 2.39 5.18
N ARG A 220 21.93 3.29 6.06
CA ARG A 220 21.89 3.12 7.52
C ARG A 220 20.46 2.93 8.03
N PHE A 221 19.54 3.77 7.57
CA PHE A 221 18.13 3.67 7.95
C PHE A 221 17.55 2.30 7.61
N TYR A 222 17.75 1.85 6.36
CA TYR A 222 17.18 0.57 5.92
C TYR A 222 17.90 -0.64 6.52
N LEU A 223 19.21 -0.59 6.80
CA LEU A 223 19.90 -1.65 7.55
C LEU A 223 19.38 -1.76 8.98
N SER A 224 19.10 -0.61 9.63
CA SER A 224 18.48 -0.63 10.98
C SER A 224 17.12 -1.32 10.94
N LYS A 225 16.28 -0.97 9.94
CA LYS A 225 14.96 -1.59 9.76
C LYS A 225 15.06 -3.10 9.49
N ALA A 226 15.95 -3.51 8.59
CA ALA A 226 16.19 -4.93 8.33
C ALA A 226 16.60 -5.68 9.61
N ASN A 227 17.46 -5.07 10.43
CA ASN A 227 17.89 -5.66 11.68
C ASN A 227 16.75 -5.74 12.73
N GLU A 228 15.93 -4.69 12.85
CA GLU A 228 14.73 -4.68 13.71
C GLU A 228 13.76 -5.81 13.35
N GLU A 229 13.62 -6.11 12.06
CA GLU A 229 12.78 -7.19 11.53
C GLU A 229 13.45 -8.58 11.56
N GLY A 230 14.63 -8.68 12.16
CA GLY A 230 15.31 -9.95 12.33
C GLY A 230 16.07 -10.48 11.11
N TYR A 231 16.24 -9.65 10.07
CA TYR A 231 16.98 -10.08 8.89
C TYR A 231 18.48 -10.16 9.17
N PRO A 232 19.21 -11.22 8.71
CA PRO A 232 20.63 -11.39 8.96
C PRO A 232 21.47 -10.40 8.16
N ILE A 233 21.90 -9.31 8.80
CA ILE A 233 22.68 -8.24 8.17
C ILE A 233 24.21 -8.39 8.27
N LYS A 234 24.71 -9.48 8.88
CA LYS A 234 26.15 -9.68 9.04
C LYS A 234 26.92 -9.76 7.72
N SER A 235 26.25 -10.14 6.63
CA SER A 235 26.83 -10.18 5.30
C SER A 235 27.10 -8.78 4.72
N ALA A 236 26.47 -7.70 5.22
CA ALA A 236 26.60 -6.36 4.69
C ALA A 236 28.05 -5.86 4.55
N LEU A 237 28.97 -6.32 5.43
CA LEU A 237 30.40 -5.99 5.32
C LEU A 237 31.10 -6.73 4.17
N HIS A 238 30.47 -7.72 3.58
CA HIS A 238 31.05 -8.57 2.51
C HIS A 238 30.30 -8.44 1.19
N ASP A 239 29.04 -7.99 1.21
CA ASP A 239 28.21 -7.88 0.00
C ASP A 239 28.74 -6.79 -0.91
N ASN A 240 28.78 -7.07 -2.21
CA ASN A 240 29.35 -6.18 -3.23
C ASN A 240 28.60 -4.84 -3.31
N GLU A 241 27.33 -4.84 -3.01
CA GLU A 241 26.45 -3.67 -3.02
C GLU A 241 26.91 -2.57 -2.05
N PHE A 242 27.63 -2.96 -0.99
CA PHE A 242 28.20 -2.01 -0.02
C PHE A 242 29.70 -1.73 -0.22
N ALA A 243 30.27 -2.16 -1.36
CA ALA A 243 31.71 -2.02 -1.63
C ALA A 243 32.21 -0.57 -1.50
N GLY A 244 31.43 0.41 -1.97
CA GLY A 244 31.73 1.84 -1.84
C GLY A 244 31.75 2.32 -0.40
N LEU A 245 30.81 1.85 0.41
CA LEU A 245 30.65 2.26 1.80
C LEU A 245 31.63 1.55 2.76
N ARG A 246 32.21 0.41 2.38
CA ARG A 246 33.20 -0.30 3.21
C ARG A 246 34.45 0.51 3.58
N LYS A 247 34.76 1.54 2.78
CA LYS A 247 35.86 2.48 3.06
C LYS A 247 35.46 3.59 4.06
N ASN A 248 34.18 3.73 4.35
CA ASN A 248 33.66 4.68 5.32
C ASN A 248 33.74 4.09 6.74
N PRO A 249 34.55 4.65 7.66
CA PRO A 249 34.67 4.14 9.03
C PRO A 249 33.34 4.15 9.79
N GLU A 250 32.48 5.12 9.52
CA GLU A 250 31.14 5.22 10.16
C GLU A 250 30.25 4.08 9.75
N PHE A 251 30.24 3.70 8.46
CA PHE A 251 29.49 2.55 7.97
C PHE A 251 29.96 1.25 8.65
N VAL A 252 31.27 1.03 8.69
CA VAL A 252 31.85 -0.17 9.31
C VAL A 252 31.53 -0.23 10.80
N SER A 253 31.68 0.89 11.50
CA SER A 253 31.35 1.00 12.93
C SER A 253 29.86 0.74 13.17
N PHE A 254 29.01 1.34 12.34
CA PHE A 254 27.56 1.17 12.44
C PHE A 254 27.15 -0.30 12.27
N VAL A 255 27.59 -0.97 11.19
CA VAL A 255 27.21 -2.38 10.95
C VAL A 255 27.69 -3.29 12.07
N ARG A 256 28.89 -3.03 12.64
CA ARG A 256 29.41 -3.78 13.79
C ARG A 256 28.64 -3.51 15.09
N SER A 257 28.04 -2.34 15.23
CA SER A 257 27.25 -1.97 16.41
C SER A 257 25.86 -2.59 16.44
N LEU A 258 25.35 -3.03 15.26
CA LEU A 258 24.04 -3.64 15.16
C LEU A 258 24.05 -5.00 15.86
N LYS A 259 23.28 -5.11 16.95
CA LYS A 259 23.09 -6.36 17.68
C LYS A 259 22.09 -7.24 16.92
N PRO A 260 22.32 -8.55 16.84
CA PRO A 260 21.29 -9.44 16.34
C PRO A 260 20.02 -9.25 17.18
N PRO A 261 18.83 -9.29 16.58
CA PRO A 261 17.60 -9.23 17.33
C PRO A 261 17.59 -10.32 18.40
N PRO A 262 16.99 -10.07 19.59
CA PRO A 262 16.85 -11.11 20.58
C PRO A 262 16.17 -12.30 19.91
N SER A 263 16.81 -13.48 20.01
CA SER A 263 16.26 -14.72 19.52
C SER A 263 14.87 -14.88 20.13
N GLY A 264 13.82 -14.69 19.32
CA GLY A 264 12.45 -14.89 19.76
C GLY A 264 12.34 -16.32 20.29
N ASN A 265 11.97 -16.46 21.54
CA ASN A 265 11.57 -17.75 22.08
C ASN A 265 10.42 -18.28 21.19
N ASN A 266 10.69 -19.38 20.48
CA ASN A 266 9.68 -20.21 19.83
C ASN A 266 8.73 -20.79 20.88
#